data_30a16aaec9fe46aad2e0bfc36f9f9246
#
_entry.id   30a16aaec9fe46aad2e0bfc36f9f9246
#
_cell.length_a   1.000
_cell.length_b   1.000
_cell.length_c   1.000
_cell.angle_alpha   90.00
_cell.angle_beta   90.00
_cell.angle_gamma   90.00
#
_symmetry.space_group_name_H-M   'P 1'
#
loop_
_entity.id
_entity.type
_entity.pdbx_description
1 polymer ?
#
loop_
_entity_poly.entity_id
_entity_poly.type
_entity_poly.pdbx_seq_one_letter_code
_entity_poly.pdbx_strand_id
1 'polypeptide(L)'
;VSLSASPYPPRGPRRRSLLASAAGAGAALLVGCTGGPDSDGPGNGPSAADRVRARAARDSEVLAERYAAVIAAHPGLAARLAPLREEVVRHAEVFGGGRAASSSAAPSGSPSGAPSASARAAGPAARDSAAVPADEKGALALLADAERKLADRRAGALLDVPGESARLLASVAAAGAAHVFLLTEGDG
;
A
#
# COMPACT_ATOMS: atom_id res chain seq x y z
N VAL A 1 -47.85 48.32 8.41
CA VAL A 1 -46.40 48.19 8.19
C VAL A 1 -46.18 46.86 7.45
N SER A 2 -46.03 46.96 6.11
CA SER A 2 -45.84 45.76 5.24
C SER A 2 -44.36 45.47 5.09
N LEU A 3 -43.93 44.28 5.53
CA LEU A 3 -42.57 43.79 5.32
C LEU A 3 -42.55 42.89 4.07
N SER A 4 -42.00 43.43 2.97
CA SER A 4 -41.74 42.68 1.75
C SER A 4 -40.53 41.76 1.94
N ALA A 5 -40.75 40.47 1.92
CA ALA A 5 -39.68 39.47 1.90
C ALA A 5 -39.19 39.27 0.44
N SER A 6 -37.94 39.61 0.17
CA SER A 6 -37.24 39.29 -1.08
C SER A 6 -36.76 37.84 -1.08
N PRO A 7 -37.10 37.03 -2.07
CA PRO A 7 -36.54 35.70 -2.21
C PRO A 7 -35.18 35.77 -2.91
N TYR A 8 -34.10 35.62 -2.16
CA TYR A 8 -32.77 35.42 -2.72
C TYR A 8 -32.55 33.90 -2.94
N PRO A 9 -32.33 33.42 -4.15
CA PRO A 9 -31.98 32.03 -4.36
C PRO A 9 -30.49 31.80 -4.01
N PRO A 10 -30.14 30.71 -3.29
CA PRO A 10 -28.74 30.37 -3.03
C PRO A 10 -28.08 29.91 -4.31
N ARG A 11 -27.11 30.70 -4.80
CA ARG A 11 -26.18 30.30 -5.87
C ARG A 11 -25.10 29.46 -5.27
N GLY A 12 -25.32 28.15 -5.14
CA GLY A 12 -24.25 27.19 -4.91
C GLY A 12 -23.42 26.96 -6.19
N PRO A 13 -22.10 26.88 -6.14
CA PRO A 13 -21.28 26.58 -7.31
C PRO A 13 -21.60 25.18 -7.84
N ARG A 14 -22.13 25.14 -9.06
CA ARG A 14 -22.42 23.87 -9.75
C ARG A 14 -21.11 23.20 -10.15
N ARG A 15 -20.71 22.16 -9.42
CA ARG A 15 -19.50 21.35 -9.66
C ARG A 15 -19.45 20.63 -11.02
N ARG A 16 -20.45 20.80 -11.88
CA ARG A 16 -20.52 20.17 -13.21
C ARG A 16 -19.92 20.97 -14.36
N SER A 17 -19.49 22.22 -14.14
CA SER A 17 -19.00 23.10 -15.22
C SER A 17 -17.48 23.12 -15.39
N LEU A 18 -16.72 22.32 -14.66
CA LEU A 18 -15.25 22.32 -14.76
C LEU A 18 -14.66 21.22 -15.69
N LEU A 19 -15.52 20.40 -16.30
CA LEU A 19 -15.07 19.32 -17.21
C LEU A 19 -15.16 19.63 -18.70
N ALA A 20 -15.52 20.87 -19.09
CA ALA A 20 -15.78 21.21 -20.50
C ALA A 20 -14.80 22.20 -21.13
N SER A 21 -13.59 22.42 -20.58
CA SER A 21 -12.64 23.42 -21.12
C SER A 21 -11.21 22.91 -21.24
N ALA A 22 -10.98 21.67 -21.64
CA ALA A 22 -9.63 21.15 -21.91
C ALA A 22 -9.55 20.40 -23.24
N ALA A 23 -10.17 20.95 -24.30
CA ALA A 23 -9.97 20.47 -25.65
C ALA A 23 -9.54 21.67 -26.52
N GLY A 24 -8.25 21.91 -26.63
CA GLY A 24 -7.72 22.88 -27.57
C GLY A 24 -6.34 23.40 -27.18
N ALA A 25 -5.35 23.09 -28.06
CA ALA A 25 -3.98 23.65 -28.08
C ALA A 25 -2.98 23.06 -27.08
N GLY A 26 -2.31 21.96 -27.44
CA GLY A 26 -1.21 21.37 -26.69
C GLY A 26 -0.42 20.28 -27.42
N ALA A 27 -0.39 20.33 -28.75
CA ALA A 27 0.44 19.44 -29.57
C ALA A 27 1.81 20.09 -29.87
N ALA A 28 2.64 20.38 -28.88
CA ALA A 28 4.03 20.78 -29.11
C ALA A 28 4.85 20.93 -27.82
N LEU A 29 4.89 19.97 -26.91
CA LEU A 29 5.93 19.89 -25.88
C LEU A 29 6.15 18.43 -25.39
N LEU A 30 6.06 17.45 -26.27
CA LEU A 30 6.41 16.05 -25.98
C LEU A 30 7.86 15.71 -26.39
N VAL A 31 8.74 16.69 -26.47
CA VAL A 31 10.17 16.48 -26.68
C VAL A 31 10.90 17.04 -25.46
N GLY A 32 11.18 16.24 -24.46
CA GLY A 32 12.00 16.70 -23.38
C GLY A 32 11.94 15.96 -22.04
N CYS A 33 11.44 14.72 -22.00
CA CYS A 33 11.63 13.87 -20.82
C CYS A 33 12.02 12.44 -21.22
N THR A 34 12.88 12.31 -22.25
CA THR A 34 13.66 11.10 -22.39
C THR A 34 14.84 11.22 -21.46
N GLY A 35 14.83 10.44 -20.40
CA GLY A 35 15.91 10.05 -19.51
C GLY A 35 17.16 10.91 -19.54
N GLY A 36 17.47 11.53 -18.38
CA GLY A 36 18.86 11.83 -18.13
C GLY A 36 19.66 10.55 -18.34
N PRO A 37 20.95 10.66 -18.73
CA PRO A 37 21.76 9.48 -18.90
C PRO A 37 21.85 8.81 -17.53
N ASP A 38 21.10 7.72 -17.38
CA ASP A 38 21.37 6.75 -16.36
C ASP A 38 22.81 6.36 -16.57
N SER A 39 23.65 6.80 -15.66
CA SER A 39 25.02 6.31 -15.56
C SER A 39 24.91 4.86 -15.09
N ASP A 40 24.49 3.99 -16.01
CA ASP A 40 24.69 2.56 -15.91
C ASP A 40 26.19 2.29 -16.06
N GLY A 41 26.92 2.62 -14.99
CA GLY A 41 28.17 1.94 -14.74
C GLY A 41 27.85 0.45 -14.55
N PRO A 42 28.74 -0.47 -14.90
CA PRO A 42 28.54 -1.91 -14.76
C PRO A 42 28.54 -2.34 -13.29
N GLY A 43 27.55 -1.89 -12.53
CA GLY A 43 27.26 -2.32 -11.17
C GLY A 43 26.05 -3.23 -11.21
N ASN A 44 26.30 -4.53 -11.21
CA ASN A 44 25.34 -5.62 -11.40
C ASN A 44 24.33 -5.78 -10.22
N GLY A 45 23.91 -4.71 -9.57
CA GLY A 45 23.01 -4.71 -8.42
C GLY A 45 21.73 -3.90 -8.65
N PRO A 46 20.65 -4.19 -7.91
CA PRO A 46 19.39 -3.46 -8.03
C PRO A 46 19.58 -1.98 -7.68
N SER A 47 18.91 -1.11 -8.43
CA SER A 47 18.92 0.32 -8.21
C SER A 47 18.36 0.70 -6.82
N ALA A 48 18.58 1.94 -6.37
CA ALA A 48 17.99 2.43 -5.12
C ALA A 48 16.45 2.34 -5.19
N ALA A 49 15.86 2.70 -6.33
CA ALA A 49 14.42 2.62 -6.56
C ALA A 49 13.90 1.17 -6.48
N ASP A 50 14.62 0.21 -7.06
CA ASP A 50 14.25 -1.22 -6.98
C ASP A 50 14.31 -1.75 -5.55
N ARG A 51 15.31 -1.32 -4.77
CA ARG A 51 15.41 -1.68 -3.35
C ARG A 51 14.23 -1.11 -2.53
N VAL A 52 13.84 0.14 -2.76
CA VAL A 52 12.69 0.77 -2.10
C VAL A 52 11.40 0.04 -2.49
N ARG A 53 11.21 -0.24 -3.78
CA ARG A 53 10.05 -0.97 -4.29
C ARG A 53 9.95 -2.39 -3.70
N ALA A 54 11.04 -3.14 -3.69
CA ALA A 54 11.10 -4.48 -3.11
C ALA A 54 10.83 -4.46 -1.59
N ARG A 55 11.28 -3.42 -0.89
CA ARG A 55 10.96 -3.22 0.52
C ARG A 55 9.47 -2.95 0.71
N ALA A 56 8.89 -2.05 -0.09
CA ALA A 56 7.47 -1.71 -0.03
C ALA A 56 6.57 -2.94 -0.30
N ALA A 57 6.96 -3.84 -1.22
CA ALA A 57 6.29 -5.10 -1.46
C ALA A 57 6.28 -5.98 -0.20
N ARG A 58 7.46 -6.28 0.36
CA ARG A 58 7.59 -7.10 1.58
C ARG A 58 6.85 -6.51 2.78
N ASP A 59 6.92 -5.20 2.97
CA ASP A 59 6.22 -4.52 4.06
C ASP A 59 4.69 -4.68 3.92
N SER A 60 4.16 -4.68 2.68
CA SER A 60 2.75 -4.94 2.41
C SER A 60 2.37 -6.40 2.65
N GLU A 61 3.23 -7.35 2.26
CA GLU A 61 3.02 -8.78 2.52
C GLU A 61 2.92 -9.06 4.02
N VAL A 62 3.87 -8.53 4.81
CA VAL A 62 3.87 -8.65 6.28
C VAL A 62 2.61 -8.03 6.90
N LEU A 63 2.15 -6.89 6.38
CA LEU A 63 0.93 -6.26 6.85
C LEU A 63 -0.31 -7.11 6.52
N ALA A 64 -0.39 -7.69 5.31
CA ALA A 64 -1.48 -8.60 4.92
C ALA A 64 -1.54 -9.86 5.80
N GLU A 65 -0.38 -10.42 6.19
CA GLU A 65 -0.28 -11.52 7.16
C GLU A 65 -0.81 -11.10 8.54
N ARG A 66 -0.51 -9.87 8.98
CA ARG A 66 -1.00 -9.33 10.25
C ARG A 66 -2.53 -9.18 10.24
N TYR A 67 -3.13 -8.69 9.15
CA TYR A 67 -4.58 -8.69 8.96
C TYR A 67 -5.15 -10.11 9.06
N ALA A 68 -4.53 -11.08 8.39
CA ALA A 68 -4.97 -12.47 8.43
C ALA A 68 -4.94 -13.05 9.85
N ALA A 69 -3.90 -12.74 10.62
CA ALA A 69 -3.78 -13.18 12.01
C ALA A 69 -4.87 -12.56 12.90
N VAL A 70 -5.19 -11.27 12.71
CA VAL A 70 -6.29 -10.61 13.45
C VAL A 70 -7.64 -11.20 13.07
N ILE A 71 -7.92 -11.44 11.78
CA ILE A 71 -9.17 -12.06 11.33
C ILE A 71 -9.31 -13.48 11.92
N ALA A 72 -8.23 -14.24 11.99
CA ALA A 72 -8.24 -15.58 12.57
C ALA A 72 -8.51 -15.56 14.10
N ALA A 73 -7.97 -14.58 14.82
CA ALA A 73 -8.19 -14.42 16.26
C ALA A 73 -9.56 -13.83 16.58
N HIS A 74 -10.10 -12.96 15.70
CA HIS A 74 -11.36 -12.25 15.87
C HIS A 74 -12.28 -12.43 14.66
N PRO A 75 -12.95 -13.58 14.49
CA PRO A 75 -13.81 -13.85 13.32
C PRO A 75 -14.95 -12.84 13.15
N GLY A 76 -15.41 -12.19 14.23
CA GLY A 76 -16.42 -11.13 14.19
C GLY A 76 -15.99 -9.90 13.37
N LEU A 77 -14.68 -9.64 13.26
CA LEU A 77 -14.12 -8.54 12.48
C LEU A 77 -13.91 -8.90 11.01
N ALA A 78 -14.12 -10.16 10.59
CA ALA A 78 -13.76 -10.63 9.24
C ALA A 78 -14.43 -9.80 8.13
N ALA A 79 -15.72 -9.49 8.24
CA ALA A 79 -16.45 -8.72 7.24
C ALA A 79 -15.88 -7.31 7.04
N ARG A 80 -15.39 -6.68 8.12
CA ARG A 80 -14.79 -5.35 8.11
C ARG A 80 -13.34 -5.38 7.59
N LEU A 81 -12.55 -6.38 8.00
CA LEU A 81 -11.12 -6.41 7.74
C LEU A 81 -10.74 -7.08 6.42
N ALA A 82 -11.55 -7.99 5.88
CA ALA A 82 -11.23 -8.70 4.65
C ALA A 82 -11.01 -7.75 3.45
N PRO A 83 -11.86 -6.75 3.19
CA PRO A 83 -11.65 -5.81 2.09
C PRO A 83 -10.34 -5.02 2.24
N LEU A 84 -9.99 -4.57 3.45
CA LEU A 84 -8.74 -3.84 3.72
C LEU A 84 -7.52 -4.75 3.48
N ARG A 85 -7.58 -6.00 3.94
CA ARG A 85 -6.53 -6.98 3.67
C ARG A 85 -6.32 -7.22 2.18
N GLU A 86 -7.40 -7.37 1.40
CA GLU A 86 -7.32 -7.55 -0.05
C GLU A 86 -6.64 -6.35 -0.73
N GLU A 87 -6.91 -5.14 -0.26
CA GLU A 87 -6.26 -3.94 -0.75
C GLU A 87 -4.75 -3.93 -0.45
N VAL A 88 -4.37 -4.32 0.78
CA VAL A 88 -2.95 -4.44 1.16
C VAL A 88 -2.23 -5.50 0.31
N VAL A 89 -2.89 -6.62 -0.03
CA VAL A 89 -2.34 -7.63 -0.97
C VAL A 89 -2.12 -7.01 -2.35
N ARG A 90 -3.09 -6.27 -2.89
CA ARG A 90 -2.90 -5.54 -4.17
C ARG A 90 -1.75 -4.54 -4.11
N HIS A 91 -1.54 -3.87 -2.97
CA HIS A 91 -0.39 -2.99 -2.78
C HIS A 91 0.94 -3.77 -2.88
N ALA A 92 1.03 -4.97 -2.31
CA ALA A 92 2.21 -5.82 -2.46
C ALA A 92 2.47 -6.15 -3.94
N GLU A 93 1.43 -6.54 -4.68
CA GLU A 93 1.52 -6.91 -6.10
C GLU A 93 1.99 -5.75 -6.98
N VAL A 94 1.47 -4.53 -6.81
CA VAL A 94 1.88 -3.38 -7.61
C VAL A 94 3.32 -2.95 -7.34
N PHE A 95 3.86 -3.27 -6.19
CA PHE A 95 5.30 -3.11 -5.90
C PHE A 95 6.15 -4.27 -6.41
N GLY A 96 5.54 -5.32 -7.00
CA GLY A 96 6.23 -6.49 -7.54
C GLY A 96 6.37 -7.65 -6.56
N GLY A 97 5.61 -7.63 -5.45
CA GLY A 97 5.43 -8.76 -4.55
C GLY A 97 4.85 -9.97 -5.30
N GLY A 98 5.02 -11.15 -4.78
CA GLY A 98 4.62 -12.39 -5.45
C GLY A 98 5.56 -12.81 -6.60
N ARG A 99 6.06 -11.88 -7.41
CA ARG A 99 7.03 -12.16 -8.48
C ARG A 99 8.41 -12.57 -7.93
N ALA A 100 8.84 -11.95 -6.83
CA ALA A 100 10.08 -12.30 -6.15
C ALA A 100 10.01 -13.69 -5.51
N ALA A 101 8.86 -14.06 -4.94
CA ALA A 101 8.61 -15.39 -4.41
C ALA A 101 8.63 -16.46 -5.52
N SER A 102 8.06 -16.15 -6.70
CA SER A 102 8.05 -17.05 -7.85
C SER A 102 9.44 -17.20 -8.50
N SER A 103 10.28 -16.16 -8.47
CA SER A 103 11.63 -16.21 -9.04
C SER A 103 12.63 -16.96 -8.16
N SER A 104 12.38 -17.06 -6.85
CA SER A 104 13.19 -17.90 -5.95
C SER A 104 12.83 -19.38 -6.00
N ALA A 105 11.74 -19.72 -6.68
CA ALA A 105 11.28 -21.10 -6.88
C ALA A 105 11.66 -21.65 -8.26
N ALA A 106 12.87 -21.35 -8.78
CA ALA A 106 13.40 -22.07 -9.93
C ALA A 106 13.83 -23.48 -9.44
N PRO A 107 13.25 -24.55 -9.96
CA PRO A 107 13.61 -25.89 -9.53
C PRO A 107 14.92 -26.30 -10.18
N SER A 108 15.99 -26.32 -9.43
CA SER A 108 17.12 -27.19 -9.76
C SER A 108 16.75 -28.59 -9.32
N GLY A 109 16.46 -29.43 -10.31
CA GLY A 109 15.97 -30.77 -10.08
C GLY A 109 16.95 -31.72 -9.44
N SER A 110 16.48 -32.67 -8.72
CA SER A 110 16.56 -34.14 -8.89
C SER A 110 15.94 -34.83 -7.69
N PRO A 111 15.17 -35.91 -7.89
CA PRO A 111 14.50 -36.58 -6.81
C PRO A 111 15.40 -37.68 -6.23
N SER A 112 15.63 -37.66 -4.93
CA SER A 112 15.96 -38.90 -4.21
C SER A 112 15.85 -38.70 -2.70
N GLY A 113 15.03 -39.55 -2.05
CA GLY A 113 15.27 -39.99 -0.67
C GLY A 113 14.39 -39.37 0.41
N ALA A 114 13.40 -40.15 0.86
CA ALA A 114 12.91 -40.42 2.21
C ALA A 114 12.53 -39.26 3.18
N PRO A 115 11.45 -39.41 3.97
CA PRO A 115 10.91 -38.38 4.85
C PRO A 115 11.70 -38.31 6.16
N SER A 116 12.43 -37.24 6.38
CA SER A 116 12.91 -36.86 7.72
C SER A 116 12.07 -35.70 8.22
N ALA A 117 11.29 -35.95 9.25
CA ALA A 117 10.66 -34.92 10.05
C ALA A 117 11.75 -34.09 10.74
N SER A 118 12.15 -32.99 10.09
CA SER A 118 13.05 -32.00 10.70
C SER A 118 12.25 -30.78 11.09
N ALA A 119 12.28 -30.50 12.37
CA ALA A 119 11.76 -29.29 12.98
C ALA A 119 12.14 -28.05 12.15
N ARG A 120 11.14 -27.33 11.68
CA ARG A 120 11.28 -26.07 10.96
C ARG A 120 11.82 -25.06 11.95
N ALA A 121 13.12 -24.82 11.91
CA ALA A 121 13.73 -23.72 12.64
C ALA A 121 13.09 -22.42 12.15
N ALA A 122 12.37 -21.76 13.04
CA ALA A 122 11.81 -20.43 12.81
C ALA A 122 12.99 -19.49 12.51
N GLY A 123 13.06 -18.99 11.28
CA GLY A 123 14.04 -17.98 10.87
C GLY A 123 13.82 -16.66 11.62
N PRO A 124 14.82 -15.74 11.61
CA PRO A 124 14.79 -14.50 12.40
C PRO A 124 13.65 -13.53 12.07
N ALA A 125 12.83 -13.79 11.06
CA ALA A 125 11.64 -12.98 10.72
C ALA A 125 10.45 -13.14 11.71
N ALA A 126 10.50 -14.12 12.60
CA ALA A 126 9.40 -14.39 13.56
C ALA A 126 9.41 -13.48 14.80
N ARG A 127 10.32 -12.50 14.92
CA ARG A 127 10.50 -11.71 16.16
C ARG A 127 9.66 -10.44 16.22
N ASP A 128 9.00 -10.02 15.13
CA ASP A 128 8.15 -8.83 15.09
C ASP A 128 6.65 -9.13 14.93
N SER A 129 6.23 -10.38 15.02
CA SER A 129 4.82 -10.73 15.13
C SER A 129 4.36 -10.40 16.54
N ALA A 130 4.05 -9.13 16.81
CA ALA A 130 3.37 -8.74 18.02
C ALA A 130 2.15 -9.65 18.18
N ALA A 131 2.03 -10.32 19.35
CA ALA A 131 0.90 -11.17 19.64
C ALA A 131 -0.40 -10.38 19.42
N VAL A 132 -1.38 -10.99 18.72
CA VAL A 132 -2.68 -10.34 18.49
C VAL A 132 -3.35 -10.12 19.87
N PRO A 133 -3.77 -8.88 20.18
CA PRO A 133 -4.50 -8.60 21.42
C PRO A 133 -5.75 -9.46 21.56
N ALA A 134 -6.11 -9.81 22.77
CA ALA A 134 -7.26 -10.67 23.04
C ALA A 134 -8.60 -9.95 22.86
N ASP A 135 -8.61 -8.63 22.89
CA ASP A 135 -9.80 -7.80 22.64
C ASP A 135 -9.79 -7.18 21.25
N GLU A 136 -10.97 -7.02 20.66
CA GLU A 136 -11.15 -6.50 19.29
C GLU A 136 -10.63 -5.07 19.14
N LYS A 137 -10.82 -4.20 20.15
CA LYS A 137 -10.36 -2.81 20.11
C LYS A 137 -8.83 -2.74 20.06
N GLY A 138 -8.15 -3.53 20.88
CA GLY A 138 -6.69 -3.65 20.85
C GLY A 138 -6.19 -4.21 19.52
N ALA A 139 -6.90 -5.20 18.95
CA ALA A 139 -6.56 -5.79 17.66
C ALA A 139 -6.71 -4.76 16.51
N LEU A 140 -7.77 -3.95 16.51
CA LEU A 140 -7.94 -2.85 15.56
C LEU A 140 -6.87 -1.77 15.73
N ALA A 141 -6.53 -1.40 16.96
CA ALA A 141 -5.46 -0.45 17.26
C ALA A 141 -4.09 -0.95 16.77
N LEU A 142 -3.80 -2.25 16.92
CA LEU A 142 -2.59 -2.89 16.40
C LEU A 142 -2.47 -2.72 14.87
N LEU A 143 -3.57 -2.93 14.13
CA LEU A 143 -3.59 -2.76 12.67
C LEU A 143 -3.46 -1.28 12.30
N ALA A 144 -4.18 -0.38 12.96
CA ALA A 144 -4.11 1.06 12.71
C ALA A 144 -2.68 1.61 12.92
N ASP A 145 -1.98 1.16 13.96
CA ASP A 145 -0.58 1.54 14.19
C ASP A 145 0.37 0.98 13.15
N ALA A 146 0.13 -0.24 12.68
CA ALA A 146 0.93 -0.84 11.61
C ALA A 146 0.75 -0.09 10.29
N GLU A 147 -0.48 0.25 9.91
CA GLU A 147 -0.80 1.06 8.73
C GLU A 147 -0.15 2.44 8.80
N ARG A 148 -0.31 3.14 9.94
CA ARG A 148 0.28 4.48 10.13
C ARG A 148 1.79 4.45 9.96
N LYS A 149 2.48 3.55 10.66
CA LYS A 149 3.93 3.39 10.55
C LYS A 149 4.38 3.09 9.12
N LEU A 150 3.60 2.32 8.38
CA LEU A 150 3.90 1.98 7.00
C LEU A 150 3.67 3.16 6.06
N ALA A 151 2.57 3.90 6.23
CA ALA A 151 2.28 5.12 5.49
C ALA A 151 3.38 6.18 5.70
N ASP A 152 3.82 6.39 6.96
CA ASP A 152 4.89 7.34 7.30
C ASP A 152 6.22 6.96 6.65
N ARG A 153 6.60 5.66 6.66
CA ARG A 153 7.82 5.19 5.99
C ARG A 153 7.77 5.41 4.48
N ARG A 154 6.62 5.17 3.84
CA ARG A 154 6.42 5.41 2.41
C ARG A 154 6.50 6.90 2.08
N ALA A 155 5.86 7.74 2.89
CA ALA A 155 5.93 9.18 2.74
C ALA A 155 7.37 9.71 2.87
N GLY A 156 8.13 9.21 3.85
CA GLY A 156 9.55 9.56 4.02
C GLY A 156 10.44 9.18 2.84
N ALA A 157 10.10 8.11 2.11
CA ALA A 157 10.89 7.64 0.97
C ALA A 157 10.59 8.36 -0.37
N LEU A 158 9.64 9.28 -0.42
CA LEU A 158 9.21 9.93 -1.67
C LEU A 158 10.31 10.74 -2.34
N LEU A 159 11.21 11.33 -1.56
CA LEU A 159 12.28 12.17 -2.08
C LEU A 159 13.49 11.37 -2.59
N ASP A 160 13.56 10.09 -2.26
CA ASP A 160 14.70 9.22 -2.55
C ASP A 160 14.49 8.37 -3.82
N VAL A 161 13.37 8.55 -4.52
CA VAL A 161 12.99 7.72 -5.67
C VAL A 161 12.55 8.55 -6.87
N PRO A 162 12.65 8.01 -8.11
CA PRO A 162 12.13 8.66 -9.31
C PRO A 162 10.63 8.98 -9.21
N GLY A 163 10.17 10.03 -9.90
CA GLY A 163 8.82 10.58 -9.77
C GLY A 163 7.68 9.58 -9.97
N GLU A 164 7.83 8.59 -10.84
CA GLU A 164 6.83 7.53 -11.02
C GLU A 164 6.72 6.63 -9.76
N SER A 165 7.85 6.19 -9.21
CA SER A 165 7.88 5.43 -7.97
C SER A 165 7.37 6.26 -6.78
N ALA A 166 7.68 7.56 -6.75
CA ALA A 166 7.16 8.48 -5.73
C ALA A 166 5.63 8.59 -5.79
N ARG A 167 5.03 8.71 -7.00
CA ARG A 167 3.56 8.73 -7.14
C ARG A 167 2.92 7.46 -6.62
N LEU A 168 3.48 6.30 -6.95
CA LEU A 168 2.98 5.01 -6.47
C LEU A 168 3.07 4.92 -4.94
N LEU A 169 4.22 5.25 -4.36
CA LEU A 169 4.41 5.26 -2.89
C LEU A 169 3.43 6.22 -2.21
N ALA A 170 3.24 7.43 -2.76
CA ALA A 170 2.30 8.42 -2.22
C ALA A 170 0.85 7.92 -2.27
N SER A 171 0.44 7.28 -3.37
CA SER A 171 -0.91 6.70 -3.51
C SER A 171 -1.15 5.62 -2.46
N VAL A 172 -0.19 4.71 -2.27
CA VAL A 172 -0.32 3.63 -1.30
C VAL A 172 -0.17 4.13 0.15
N ALA A 173 0.60 5.19 0.39
CA ALA A 173 0.64 5.84 1.71
C ALA A 173 -0.70 6.50 2.06
N ALA A 174 -1.33 7.17 1.09
CA ALA A 174 -2.66 7.76 1.27
C ALA A 174 -3.73 6.69 1.55
N ALA A 175 -3.69 5.54 0.86
CA ALA A 175 -4.57 4.41 1.14
C ALA A 175 -4.38 3.88 2.57
N GLY A 176 -3.13 3.73 3.04
CA GLY A 176 -2.84 3.34 4.41
C GLY A 176 -3.39 4.34 5.44
N ALA A 177 -3.32 5.64 5.18
CA ALA A 177 -3.94 6.65 6.04
C ALA A 177 -5.47 6.53 6.07
N ALA A 178 -6.11 6.21 4.93
CA ALA A 178 -7.54 5.92 4.88
C ALA A 178 -7.90 4.66 5.68
N HIS A 179 -7.09 3.60 5.61
CA HIS A 179 -7.27 2.39 6.42
C HIS A 179 -7.19 2.71 7.92
N VAL A 180 -6.24 3.55 8.36
CA VAL A 180 -6.17 4.01 9.77
C VAL A 180 -7.50 4.64 10.19
N PHE A 181 -8.07 5.54 9.37
CA PHE A 181 -9.35 6.15 9.66
C PHE A 181 -10.47 5.10 9.79
N LEU A 182 -10.57 4.16 8.83
CA LEU A 182 -11.59 3.11 8.86
C LEU A 182 -11.43 2.16 10.06
N LEU A 183 -10.21 1.95 10.54
CA LEU A 183 -9.91 1.09 11.70
C LEU A 183 -10.23 1.78 13.03
N THR A 184 -10.17 3.12 13.10
CA THR A 184 -10.35 3.88 14.34
C THR A 184 -11.73 4.50 14.48
N GLU A 185 -12.36 4.93 13.39
CA GLU A 185 -13.63 5.67 13.37
C GLU A 185 -14.84 4.81 12.94
N GLY A 186 -14.62 3.57 12.53
CA GLY A 186 -15.64 2.72 11.94
C GLY A 186 -16.68 2.13 12.90
N ASP A 187 -16.72 2.57 14.16
CA ASP A 187 -17.63 2.09 15.22
C ASP A 187 -18.65 3.15 15.67
N GLY A 188 -18.93 4.17 14.82
CA GLY A 188 -19.92 5.22 15.08
C GLY A 188 -21.29 4.94 14.46
#